data_1281f864705d2f789f64143df7a6c094
#
_entry.id   1281f864705d2f789f64143df7a6c094
#
_cell.length_a   1.000
_cell.length_b   1.000
_cell.length_c   1.000
_cell.angle_alpha   90.00
_cell.angle_beta   90.00
_cell.angle_gamma   90.00
#
_symmetry.space_group_name_H-M   'P 1'
#
loop_
_entity.id
_entity.type
_entity.pdbx_description
1 polymer ?
#
loop_
_entity_poly.entity_id
_entity_poly.type
_entity_poly.pdbx_seq_one_letter_code
_entity_poly.pdbx_strand_id
1 'polypeptide(L)'
;MRSFLFCTTFFGVDKLYEEAPWRYPKWIEYYSRNLDAFGSDRLFLIDDGSNPEFIHLPGVTVIDVSDTLPPDLPSGPVLFRFTTHLGKLRPWIPPGGNGFPGWWRSFTFSLVLAERYGYSKIFHAESDLFVISQRLADQIRNLESGWTTFANTAYKDWTTSLTQPRRCWDSNYQHWRNRLRYLLFPVGYPIYPESALQVICRDRFESLRVFLDKGVEYWSRNDLAEHSLPFDSVYSNLVGMRYGEYLIKDYPRNADYVAQSLEPWTFSHVLQG
;
A
#
# COMPACT_ATOMS: atom_id res chain seq x y z
N MET A 1 12.44 -18.02 5.56
CA MET A 1 12.15 -16.79 6.37
C MET A 1 10.64 -16.67 6.50
N ARG A 2 10.09 -16.55 7.72
CA ARG A 2 8.64 -16.36 7.90
C ARG A 2 8.26 -14.93 7.57
N SER A 3 7.23 -14.74 6.76
CA SER A 3 6.73 -13.42 6.41
C SER A 3 5.20 -13.35 6.39
N PHE A 4 4.68 -12.15 6.48
CA PHE A 4 3.28 -11.87 6.21
C PHE A 4 3.14 -10.69 5.26
N LEU A 5 2.04 -10.71 4.52
CA LEU A 5 1.58 -9.60 3.70
C LEU A 5 0.50 -8.83 4.46
N PHE A 6 0.54 -7.51 4.39
CA PHE A 6 -0.55 -6.71 4.95
C PHE A 6 -0.90 -5.48 4.11
N CYS A 7 -2.09 -4.96 4.34
CA CYS A 7 -2.48 -3.61 3.96
C CYS A 7 -3.06 -2.84 5.13
N THR A 8 -3.01 -1.52 5.04
CA THR A 8 -3.76 -0.64 5.93
C THR A 8 -5.21 -0.52 5.44
N THR A 9 -6.16 -0.46 6.36
CA THR A 9 -7.58 -0.41 6.00
C THR A 9 -8.37 0.63 6.78
N PHE A 10 -9.45 1.08 6.16
CA PHE A 10 -10.46 1.89 6.81
C PHE A 10 -11.80 1.69 6.08
N PHE A 11 -12.82 1.20 6.77
CA PHE A 11 -14.15 0.91 6.23
C PHE A 11 -15.17 2.02 6.49
N GLY A 12 -14.78 3.00 7.32
CA GLY A 12 -15.62 4.12 7.67
C GLY A 12 -16.11 4.10 9.13
N VAL A 13 -16.53 5.28 9.59
CA VAL A 13 -17.17 5.49 10.88
C VAL A 13 -18.62 5.90 10.71
N ASP A 14 -19.00 6.33 9.49
CA ASP A 14 -20.35 6.68 9.08
C ASP A 14 -20.65 6.19 7.66
N LYS A 15 -21.88 6.35 7.21
CA LYS A 15 -22.38 5.85 5.92
C LYS A 15 -21.79 6.58 4.68
N LEU A 16 -20.91 7.55 4.85
CA LEU A 16 -20.36 8.36 3.76
C LEU A 16 -19.19 7.70 3.04
N TYR A 17 -18.67 6.59 3.56
CA TYR A 17 -17.57 5.84 2.94
C TYR A 17 -18.10 4.63 2.17
N GLU A 18 -18.56 4.84 0.94
CA GLU A 18 -19.11 3.76 0.10
C GLU A 18 -18.07 2.94 -0.67
N GLU A 19 -16.81 3.36 -0.71
CA GLU A 19 -15.78 2.70 -1.54
C GLU A 19 -15.17 1.44 -0.92
N ALA A 20 -15.22 1.32 0.39
CA ALA A 20 -14.58 0.24 1.12
C ALA A 20 -15.20 -1.17 0.91
N PRO A 21 -16.52 -1.36 0.71
CA PRO A 21 -17.12 -2.69 0.77
C PRO A 21 -16.60 -3.68 -0.27
N TRP A 22 -16.09 -3.23 -1.41
CA TRP A 22 -15.65 -4.11 -2.50
C TRP A 22 -14.14 -4.07 -2.77
N ARG A 23 -13.43 -3.05 -2.31
CA ARG A 23 -11.99 -2.88 -2.45
C ARG A 23 -11.23 -3.99 -1.71
N TYR A 24 -11.51 -4.17 -0.44
CA TYR A 24 -10.80 -5.13 0.40
C TYR A 24 -11.09 -6.60 0.08
N PRO A 25 -12.34 -7.03 -0.22
CA PRO A 25 -12.60 -8.39 -0.65
C PRO A 25 -11.79 -8.83 -1.87
N LYS A 26 -11.65 -7.96 -2.87
CA LYS A 26 -10.85 -8.22 -4.07
C LYS A 26 -9.36 -8.35 -3.77
N TRP A 27 -8.84 -7.46 -2.92
CA TRP A 27 -7.46 -7.49 -2.47
C TRP A 27 -7.16 -8.78 -1.69
N ILE A 28 -8.05 -9.15 -0.76
CA ILE A 28 -7.96 -10.39 0.03
C ILE A 28 -7.98 -11.61 -0.88
N GLU A 29 -8.94 -11.68 -1.80
CA GLU A 29 -9.05 -12.79 -2.74
C GLU A 29 -7.79 -12.96 -3.58
N TYR A 30 -7.28 -11.85 -4.14
CA TYR A 30 -6.08 -11.86 -4.96
C TYR A 30 -4.86 -12.34 -4.19
N TYR A 31 -4.57 -11.72 -3.07
CA TYR A 31 -3.36 -12.04 -2.33
C TYR A 31 -3.46 -13.36 -1.56
N SER A 32 -4.64 -13.77 -1.11
CA SER A 32 -4.81 -15.10 -0.50
C SER A 32 -4.49 -16.24 -1.46
N ARG A 33 -4.80 -16.08 -2.73
CA ARG A 33 -4.47 -17.08 -3.77
C ARG A 33 -2.98 -17.11 -4.13
N ASN A 34 -2.28 -16.03 -3.88
CA ASN A 34 -0.92 -15.82 -4.36
C ASN A 34 0.11 -15.68 -3.22
N LEU A 35 -0.25 -15.96 -1.97
CA LEU A 35 0.64 -15.80 -0.82
C LEU A 35 1.99 -16.50 -1.01
N ASP A 36 1.96 -17.73 -1.52
CA ASP A 36 3.15 -18.54 -1.74
C ASP A 36 4.10 -17.91 -2.76
N ALA A 37 3.56 -17.23 -3.79
CA ALA A 37 4.38 -16.54 -4.78
C ALA A 37 5.25 -15.45 -4.14
N PHE A 38 4.74 -14.80 -3.09
CA PHE A 38 5.45 -13.78 -2.33
C PHE A 38 6.28 -14.33 -1.16
N GLY A 39 6.21 -15.64 -0.92
CA GLY A 39 6.82 -16.29 0.25
C GLY A 39 6.22 -15.82 1.57
N SER A 40 4.93 -15.48 1.58
CA SER A 40 4.20 -15.05 2.77
C SER A 40 3.33 -16.16 3.33
N ASP A 41 3.34 -16.31 4.67
CA ASP A 41 2.58 -17.34 5.36
C ASP A 41 1.17 -16.87 5.73
N ARG A 42 0.97 -15.56 5.81
CA ARG A 42 -0.25 -14.93 6.36
C ARG A 42 -0.62 -13.65 5.63
N LEU A 43 -1.91 -13.37 5.65
CA LEU A 43 -2.52 -12.14 5.15
C LEU A 43 -3.15 -11.39 6.32
N PHE A 44 -2.72 -10.15 6.54
CA PHE A 44 -3.26 -9.27 7.57
C PHE A 44 -3.86 -8.01 6.96
N LEU A 45 -4.91 -7.54 7.60
CA LEU A 45 -5.46 -6.21 7.41
C LEU A 45 -5.29 -5.47 8.75
N ILE A 46 -4.87 -4.23 8.72
CA ILE A 46 -4.71 -3.43 9.94
C ILE A 46 -5.58 -2.19 9.78
N ASP A 47 -6.65 -2.18 10.57
CA ASP A 47 -7.73 -1.21 10.43
C ASP A 47 -7.63 -0.06 11.43
N ASP A 48 -7.76 1.16 10.92
CA ASP A 48 -7.68 2.39 11.71
C ASP A 48 -8.99 2.73 12.45
N GLY A 49 -9.62 1.76 13.10
CA GLY A 49 -10.73 2.00 14.00
C GLY A 49 -12.06 2.26 13.30
N SER A 50 -12.35 1.50 12.27
CA SER A 50 -13.65 1.51 11.62
C SER A 50 -14.78 1.05 12.55
N ASN A 51 -15.99 1.53 12.32
CA ASN A 51 -17.16 0.99 12.97
C ASN A 51 -17.35 -0.49 12.54
N PRO A 52 -17.48 -1.44 13.49
CA PRO A 52 -17.69 -2.86 13.20
C PRO A 52 -18.83 -3.14 12.23
N GLU A 53 -19.88 -2.31 12.25
CA GLU A 53 -21.04 -2.46 11.37
C GLU A 53 -20.73 -2.28 9.88
N PHE A 54 -19.60 -1.66 9.55
CA PHE A 54 -19.17 -1.48 8.16
C PHE A 54 -18.19 -2.54 7.69
N ILE A 55 -17.75 -3.43 8.59
CA ILE A 55 -16.77 -4.48 8.26
C ILE A 55 -17.51 -5.73 7.80
N HIS A 56 -17.68 -5.87 6.50
CA HIS A 56 -18.33 -7.05 5.90
C HIS A 56 -17.31 -7.84 5.06
N LEU A 57 -16.50 -8.65 5.74
CA LEU A 57 -15.45 -9.47 5.13
C LEU A 57 -15.67 -10.95 5.42
N PRO A 58 -16.40 -11.66 4.55
CA PRO A 58 -16.61 -13.11 4.71
C PRO A 58 -15.27 -13.86 4.76
N GLY A 59 -15.12 -14.76 5.72
CA GLY A 59 -13.91 -15.58 5.88
C GLY A 59 -12.70 -14.87 6.49
N VAL A 60 -12.84 -13.63 6.93
CA VAL A 60 -11.82 -12.88 7.66
C VAL A 60 -12.15 -12.88 9.14
N THR A 61 -11.19 -13.23 9.97
CA THR A 61 -11.34 -13.11 11.43
C THR A 61 -11.00 -11.70 11.88
N VAL A 62 -11.92 -11.03 12.57
CA VAL A 62 -11.68 -9.70 13.13
C VAL A 62 -11.19 -9.85 14.58
N ILE A 63 -10.08 -9.18 14.89
CA ILE A 63 -9.49 -9.10 16.23
C ILE A 63 -9.38 -7.64 16.62
N ASP A 64 -10.09 -7.24 17.68
CA ASP A 64 -9.93 -5.91 18.22
C ASP A 64 -8.59 -5.77 18.91
N VAL A 65 -7.83 -4.75 18.54
CA VAL A 65 -6.53 -4.46 19.16
C VAL A 65 -6.77 -3.94 20.56
N SER A 66 -6.35 -4.74 21.52
CA SER A 66 -6.32 -4.43 22.94
C SER A 66 -4.87 -4.53 23.44
N ASP A 67 -4.66 -4.31 24.74
CA ASP A 67 -3.34 -4.40 25.37
C ASP A 67 -2.69 -5.79 25.20
N THR A 68 -3.50 -6.82 24.96
CA THR A 68 -3.05 -8.20 24.76
C THR A 68 -3.58 -8.76 23.44
N LEU A 69 -2.65 -9.01 22.52
CA LEU A 69 -2.95 -9.79 21.32
C LEU A 69 -3.08 -11.28 21.67
N PRO A 70 -3.92 -12.05 20.96
CA PRO A 70 -4.07 -13.48 21.22
C PRO A 70 -2.73 -14.20 21.06
N PRO A 71 -2.49 -15.30 21.83
CA PRO A 71 -1.25 -16.06 21.74
C PRO A 71 -1.08 -16.71 20.35
N ASP A 72 -2.18 -17.20 19.79
CA ASP A 72 -2.22 -17.89 18.52
C ASP A 72 -3.13 -17.17 17.53
N LEU A 73 -2.72 -17.17 16.28
CA LEU A 73 -3.52 -16.61 15.20
C LEU A 73 -4.51 -17.62 14.64
N PRO A 74 -5.76 -17.21 14.38
CA PRO A 74 -6.71 -18.06 13.67
C PRO A 74 -6.20 -18.38 12.25
N SER A 75 -6.75 -19.42 11.64
CA SER A 75 -6.48 -19.75 10.24
C SER A 75 -7.07 -18.70 9.31
N GLY A 76 -6.46 -18.52 8.14
CA GLY A 76 -6.93 -17.59 7.10
C GLY A 76 -6.52 -16.13 7.35
N PRO A 77 -7.13 -15.19 6.60
CA PRO A 77 -6.91 -13.77 6.73
C PRO A 77 -7.40 -13.22 8.08
N VAL A 78 -6.65 -12.28 8.65
CA VAL A 78 -6.98 -11.65 9.92
C VAL A 78 -7.00 -10.14 9.77
N LEU A 79 -8.06 -9.51 10.28
CA LEU A 79 -8.16 -8.07 10.41
C LEU A 79 -7.94 -7.67 11.87
N PHE A 80 -6.88 -6.92 12.12
CA PHE A 80 -6.63 -6.27 13.40
C PHE A 80 -7.25 -4.89 13.40
N ARG A 81 -8.27 -4.65 14.22
CA ARG A 81 -9.03 -3.41 14.26
C ARG A 81 -8.69 -2.61 15.52
N PHE A 82 -8.24 -1.38 15.36
CA PHE A 82 -8.19 -0.45 16.47
C PHE A 82 -9.60 -0.04 16.90
N THR A 83 -9.78 0.24 18.18
CA THR A 83 -11.09 0.64 18.72
C THR A 83 -11.40 2.13 18.53
N THR A 84 -10.38 2.92 18.17
CA THR A 84 -10.51 4.37 17.96
C THR A 84 -9.97 4.74 16.59
N HIS A 85 -10.63 5.64 15.90
CA HIS A 85 -10.20 6.16 14.62
C HIS A 85 -9.29 7.38 14.79
N LEU A 86 -8.12 7.39 14.17
CA LEU A 86 -7.22 8.54 14.13
C LEU A 86 -7.41 9.38 12.87
N GLY A 87 -7.80 8.73 11.78
CA GLY A 87 -8.19 9.37 10.55
C GLY A 87 -7.06 10.06 9.77
N LYS A 88 -7.53 10.93 8.90
CA LYS A 88 -6.72 11.83 8.11
C LYS A 88 -6.92 13.24 8.63
N LEU A 89 -5.88 13.87 9.15
CA LEU A 89 -5.94 15.29 9.46
C LEU A 89 -5.96 16.07 8.14
N ARG A 90 -7.06 16.71 7.87
CA ARG A 90 -7.16 17.77 6.84
C ARG A 90 -7.12 19.10 7.56
N PRO A 91 -5.99 19.76 7.69
CA PRO A 91 -6.03 21.17 8.04
C PRO A 91 -6.68 21.89 6.85
N TRP A 92 -7.70 22.62 7.15
CA TRP A 92 -8.22 23.65 6.26
C TRP A 92 -7.13 24.67 6.09
N ILE A 93 -6.18 24.49 5.16
CA ILE A 93 -5.25 25.57 4.85
C ILE A 93 -4.04 25.06 4.04
N PRO A 94 -3.42 25.99 3.45
CA PRO A 94 -2.66 25.94 2.23
C PRO A 94 -1.34 25.19 2.35
N PRO A 95 -0.52 25.23 1.32
CA PRO A 95 0.24 24.15 0.75
C PRO A 95 1.23 23.53 1.75
N GLY A 96 0.87 22.43 2.38
CA GLY A 96 1.77 21.84 3.37
C GLY A 96 1.48 20.44 3.85
N GLY A 97 0.70 19.70 3.23
CA GLY A 97 0.65 18.28 3.54
C GLY A 97 -0.56 17.86 4.37
N ASN A 98 -1.01 16.68 4.06
CA ASN A 98 -2.02 15.96 4.83
C ASN A 98 -1.30 15.03 5.79
N GLY A 99 -1.51 15.15 7.08
CA GLY A 99 -1.12 14.14 8.05
C GLY A 99 -2.02 12.90 7.91
N PHE A 100 -1.44 11.72 8.02
CA PHE A 100 -2.15 10.44 7.95
C PHE A 100 -1.89 9.60 9.22
N PRO A 101 -2.28 10.07 10.42
CA PRO A 101 -1.95 9.36 11.65
C PRO A 101 -2.55 7.96 11.71
N GLY A 102 -3.72 7.74 11.13
CA GLY A 102 -4.34 6.42 11.05
C GLY A 102 -3.54 5.45 10.18
N TRP A 103 -3.05 5.90 9.03
CA TRP A 103 -2.16 5.11 8.19
C TRP A 103 -0.85 4.77 8.92
N TRP A 104 -0.21 5.76 9.52
CA TRP A 104 1.04 5.55 10.26
C TRP A 104 0.88 4.56 11.40
N ARG A 105 -0.21 4.68 12.19
CA ARG A 105 -0.52 3.73 13.25
C ARG A 105 -0.65 2.31 12.72
N SER A 106 -1.47 2.14 11.68
CA SER A 106 -1.71 0.83 11.07
C SER A 106 -0.43 0.27 10.46
N PHE A 107 0.34 1.09 9.78
CA PHE A 107 1.61 0.70 9.16
C PHE A 107 2.65 0.26 10.21
N THR A 108 2.88 1.07 11.24
CA THR A 108 3.87 0.76 12.28
C THR A 108 3.46 -0.41 13.17
N PHE A 109 2.16 -0.66 13.34
CA PHE A 109 1.64 -1.80 14.09
C PHE A 109 2.03 -3.14 13.45
N SER A 110 2.35 -3.17 12.18
CA SER A 110 2.90 -4.35 11.51
C SER A 110 4.17 -4.88 12.20
N LEU A 111 4.98 -4.00 12.80
CA LEU A 111 6.14 -4.39 13.60
C LEU A 111 5.72 -5.16 14.86
N VAL A 112 4.70 -4.67 15.57
CA VAL A 112 4.18 -5.35 16.78
C VAL A 112 3.72 -6.77 16.43
N LEU A 113 3.02 -6.94 15.30
CA LEU A 113 2.61 -8.24 14.81
C LEU A 113 3.80 -9.12 14.42
N ALA A 114 4.80 -8.55 13.75
CA ALA A 114 6.00 -9.28 13.36
C ALA A 114 6.73 -9.86 14.59
N GLU A 115 6.91 -9.06 15.61
CA GLU A 115 7.60 -9.47 16.84
C GLU A 115 6.77 -10.45 17.67
N ARG A 116 5.47 -10.15 17.83
CA ARG A 116 4.56 -11.00 18.61
C ARG A 116 4.49 -12.42 18.07
N TYR A 117 4.45 -12.57 16.74
CA TYR A 117 4.23 -13.87 16.09
C TYR A 117 5.49 -14.44 15.42
N GLY A 118 6.66 -13.83 15.65
CA GLY A 118 7.96 -14.35 15.21
C GLY A 118 8.18 -14.29 13.69
N TYR A 119 7.65 -13.28 13.02
CA TYR A 119 7.95 -13.02 11.62
C TYR A 119 9.28 -12.29 11.48
N SER A 120 9.96 -12.54 10.39
CA SER A 120 11.26 -11.93 10.08
C SER A 120 11.21 -11.03 8.84
N LYS A 121 10.05 -10.97 8.19
CA LYS A 121 9.82 -10.11 7.03
C LYS A 121 8.38 -9.62 7.02
N ILE A 122 8.22 -8.34 6.72
CA ILE A 122 6.95 -7.65 6.56
C ILE A 122 6.85 -7.25 5.09
N PHE A 123 5.79 -7.66 4.42
CA PHE A 123 5.45 -7.21 3.07
C PHE A 123 4.20 -6.34 3.14
N HIS A 124 4.35 -5.07 2.77
CA HIS A 124 3.27 -4.10 2.69
C HIS A 124 2.85 -3.88 1.24
N ALA A 125 1.57 -4.06 0.96
CA ALA A 125 0.95 -3.69 -0.30
C ALA A 125 -0.40 -3.03 0.00
N GLU A 126 -0.55 -1.77 -0.35
CA GLU A 126 -1.82 -1.05 -0.13
C GLU A 126 -3.00 -1.73 -0.82
N SER A 127 -4.20 -1.50 -0.28
CA SER A 127 -5.43 -2.16 -0.71
C SER A 127 -5.88 -1.85 -2.14
N ASP A 128 -5.23 -0.91 -2.79
CA ASP A 128 -5.41 -0.56 -4.21
C ASP A 128 -4.16 -0.82 -5.06
N LEU A 129 -3.25 -1.65 -4.55
CA LEU A 129 -2.06 -2.07 -5.25
C LEU A 129 -2.05 -3.58 -5.46
N PHE A 130 -1.73 -4.00 -6.69
CA PHE A 130 -1.62 -5.39 -7.07
C PHE A 130 -0.29 -5.65 -7.78
N VAL A 131 0.51 -6.55 -7.22
CA VAL A 131 1.72 -7.06 -7.87
C VAL A 131 1.29 -8.09 -8.91
N ILE A 132 1.61 -7.87 -10.18
CA ILE A 132 1.05 -8.65 -11.29
C ILE A 132 2.09 -9.42 -12.09
N SER A 133 3.39 -9.23 -11.88
CA SER A 133 4.42 -10.01 -12.55
C SER A 133 5.08 -11.01 -11.61
N GLN A 134 5.37 -12.20 -12.13
CA GLN A 134 6.15 -13.21 -11.42
C GLN A 134 7.55 -12.68 -11.05
N ARG A 135 8.16 -11.91 -11.95
CA ARG A 135 9.46 -11.28 -11.72
C ARG A 135 9.49 -10.44 -10.45
N LEU A 136 8.45 -9.61 -10.21
CA LEU A 136 8.37 -8.80 -9.00
C LEU A 136 8.02 -9.66 -7.77
N ALA A 137 7.14 -10.64 -7.92
CA ALA A 137 6.83 -11.57 -6.85
C ALA A 137 8.09 -12.34 -6.39
N ASP A 138 8.90 -12.83 -7.32
CA ASP A 138 10.16 -13.50 -7.02
C ASP A 138 11.16 -12.55 -6.33
N GLN A 139 11.24 -11.29 -6.78
CA GLN A 139 12.07 -10.28 -6.11
C GLN A 139 11.64 -10.08 -4.66
N ILE A 140 10.34 -9.89 -4.40
CA ILE A 140 9.79 -9.73 -3.05
C ILE A 140 10.07 -10.97 -2.20
N ARG A 141 9.85 -12.16 -2.76
CA ARG A 141 10.09 -13.44 -2.08
C ARG A 141 11.53 -13.60 -1.64
N ASN A 142 12.48 -13.20 -2.49
CA ASN A 142 13.91 -13.42 -2.30
C ASN A 142 14.62 -12.32 -1.50
N LEU A 143 13.94 -11.24 -1.13
CA LEU A 143 14.50 -10.23 -0.23
C LEU A 143 14.71 -10.81 1.17
N GLU A 144 15.95 -10.75 1.66
CA GLU A 144 16.36 -11.30 2.96
C GLU A 144 16.87 -10.24 3.94
N SER A 145 17.13 -9.02 3.46
CA SER A 145 17.64 -7.91 4.26
C SER A 145 17.19 -6.58 3.71
N GLY A 146 17.25 -5.55 4.56
CA GLY A 146 16.99 -4.16 4.19
C GLY A 146 15.53 -3.76 4.27
N TRP A 147 15.29 -2.49 4.05
CA TRP A 147 13.98 -1.88 3.81
C TRP A 147 13.92 -1.43 2.37
N THR A 148 13.21 -2.20 1.56
CA THR A 148 13.12 -2.01 0.11
C THR A 148 11.77 -1.43 -0.26
N THR A 149 11.76 -0.37 -1.06
CA THR A 149 10.61 0.08 -1.80
C THR A 149 10.82 -0.10 -3.30
N PHE A 150 9.77 0.03 -4.07
CA PHE A 150 9.78 -0.18 -5.49
C PHE A 150 9.49 1.14 -6.20
N ALA A 151 10.33 1.49 -7.16
CA ALA A 151 10.19 2.76 -7.85
C ALA A 151 9.06 2.70 -8.86
N ASN A 152 8.23 3.70 -8.81
CA ASN A 152 7.27 3.95 -9.85
C ASN A 152 7.98 4.59 -11.05
N THR A 153 8.38 3.79 -12.03
CA THR A 153 8.61 4.33 -13.36
C THR A 153 7.24 4.57 -13.98
N ALA A 154 6.65 5.72 -13.70
CA ALA A 154 5.37 6.11 -14.25
C ALA A 154 5.45 6.06 -15.78
N TYR A 155 5.05 4.94 -16.33
CA TYR A 155 4.76 4.87 -17.75
C TYR A 155 3.45 5.63 -17.96
N LYS A 156 3.57 6.92 -18.24
CA LYS A 156 2.44 7.67 -18.75
C LYS A 156 2.24 7.24 -20.18
N ASP A 157 1.22 6.47 -20.42
CA ASP A 157 0.73 6.31 -21.77
C ASP A 157 0.28 7.69 -22.28
N TRP A 158 1.02 8.23 -23.22
CA TRP A 158 0.76 9.51 -23.86
C TRP A 158 -0.61 9.54 -24.56
N THR A 159 -1.10 8.39 -24.98
CA THR A 159 -2.35 8.27 -25.75
C THR A 159 -3.57 8.50 -24.89
N THR A 160 -3.59 8.03 -23.63
CA THR A 160 -4.73 8.20 -22.74
C THR A 160 -4.87 9.63 -22.20
N SER A 161 -3.76 10.36 -22.04
CA SER A 161 -3.80 11.75 -21.59
C SER A 161 -4.30 12.73 -22.66
N LEU A 162 -4.21 12.36 -23.94
CA LEU A 162 -4.70 13.18 -25.06
C LEU A 162 -6.17 12.93 -25.39
N THR A 163 -6.67 11.73 -25.08
CA THR A 163 -8.05 11.33 -25.43
C THR A 163 -9.09 11.59 -24.34
N GLN A 164 -8.68 11.99 -23.12
CA GLN A 164 -9.61 12.30 -22.03
C GLN A 164 -9.41 13.72 -21.45
N PRO A 165 -9.81 14.77 -22.16
CA PRO A 165 -9.54 16.15 -21.77
C PRO A 165 -10.39 16.66 -20.59
N ARG A 166 -11.45 15.98 -20.17
CA ARG A 166 -12.47 16.60 -19.28
C ARG A 166 -12.28 16.39 -17.78
N ARG A 167 -11.47 15.47 -17.32
CA ARG A 167 -11.20 15.26 -15.87
C ARG A 167 -9.79 15.65 -15.42
N CYS A 168 -8.93 16.08 -16.33
CA CYS A 168 -7.57 16.52 -16.04
C CYS A 168 -7.46 17.95 -15.51
N TRP A 169 -8.54 18.69 -15.31
CA TRP A 169 -8.45 20.13 -15.05
C TRP A 169 -8.07 20.48 -13.60
N ASP A 170 -8.39 19.67 -12.63
CA ASP A 170 -8.16 20.00 -11.21
C ASP A 170 -6.74 19.66 -10.70
N SER A 171 -5.97 18.87 -11.46
CA SER A 171 -4.56 18.56 -11.12
C SER A 171 -3.54 19.14 -12.11
N ASN A 172 -3.98 20.06 -12.97
CA ASN A 172 -3.30 20.45 -14.20
C ASN A 172 -1.97 21.18 -14.06
N TYR A 173 -1.75 21.91 -12.97
CA TYR A 173 -0.51 22.68 -12.83
C TYR A 173 0.73 21.79 -12.67
N GLN A 174 0.62 20.74 -11.90
CA GLN A 174 1.70 19.76 -11.76
C GLN A 174 1.89 18.92 -13.03
N HIS A 175 0.81 18.61 -13.76
CA HIS A 175 0.88 17.88 -15.01
C HIS A 175 1.55 18.67 -16.14
N TRP A 176 1.29 19.96 -16.25
CA TRP A 176 1.96 20.82 -17.24
C TRP A 176 3.46 20.99 -16.96
N ARG A 177 3.82 21.18 -15.70
CA ARG A 177 5.21 21.27 -15.27
C ARG A 177 5.97 19.98 -15.53
N ASN A 178 5.34 18.84 -15.34
CA ASN A 178 5.90 17.54 -15.66
C ASN A 178 5.98 17.31 -17.18
N ARG A 179 5.00 17.77 -17.98
CA ARG A 179 5.05 17.70 -19.45
C ARG A 179 6.22 18.52 -20.02
N LEU A 180 6.41 19.73 -19.54
CA LEU A 180 7.54 20.56 -19.96
C LEU A 180 8.90 19.94 -19.59
N ARG A 181 8.99 19.33 -18.41
CA ARG A 181 10.18 18.57 -18.03
C ARG A 181 10.41 17.35 -18.93
N TYR A 182 9.35 16.65 -19.36
CA TYR A 182 9.46 15.54 -20.30
C TYR A 182 9.97 15.95 -21.67
N LEU A 183 9.54 17.10 -22.16
CA LEU A 183 9.97 17.64 -23.44
C LEU A 183 11.39 18.21 -23.43
N LEU A 184 11.80 18.76 -22.28
CA LEU A 184 13.11 19.42 -22.15
C LEU A 184 14.22 18.51 -21.62
N PHE A 185 13.88 17.43 -20.91
CA PHE A 185 14.82 16.51 -20.28
C PHE A 185 14.37 15.06 -20.47
N PRO A 186 14.67 14.45 -21.61
CA PRO A 186 14.25 13.08 -21.90
C PRO A 186 14.96 12.01 -21.05
N VAL A 187 15.91 12.40 -20.19
CA VAL A 187 16.70 11.49 -19.38
C VAL A 187 16.51 11.81 -17.90
N GLY A 188 15.95 10.87 -17.15
CA GLY A 188 15.98 10.86 -15.68
C GLY A 188 14.79 11.55 -15.01
N TYR A 189 13.64 10.87 -15.01
CA TYR A 189 12.62 11.17 -14.02
C TYR A 189 13.15 10.92 -12.62
N PRO A 190 12.85 11.78 -11.64
CA PRO A 190 13.07 11.40 -10.27
C PRO A 190 12.25 10.13 -10.02
N ILE A 191 12.95 9.07 -9.67
CA ILE A 191 12.37 7.80 -9.26
C ILE A 191 11.73 8.09 -7.91
N TYR A 192 10.40 8.10 -7.85
CA TYR A 192 9.69 8.24 -6.60
C TYR A 192 9.50 6.84 -6.01
N PRO A 193 9.94 6.61 -4.77
CA PRO A 193 9.60 5.38 -4.07
C PRO A 193 8.08 5.24 -3.99
N GLU A 194 7.58 4.05 -4.29
CA GLU A 194 6.16 3.72 -4.14
C GLU A 194 5.93 3.27 -2.70
N SER A 195 5.49 4.19 -1.85
CA SER A 195 5.23 3.91 -0.44
C SER A 195 4.12 2.87 -0.22
N ALA A 196 3.28 2.69 -1.22
CA ALA A 196 2.23 1.67 -1.21
C ALA A 196 2.77 0.24 -1.41
N LEU A 197 4.05 0.07 -1.74
CA LEU A 197 4.69 -1.22 -1.96
C LEU A 197 6.07 -1.27 -1.29
N GLN A 198 6.18 -2.02 -0.20
CA GLN A 198 7.39 -2.07 0.60
C GLN A 198 7.65 -3.46 1.18
N VAL A 199 8.92 -3.80 1.32
CA VAL A 199 9.37 -4.98 2.07
C VAL A 199 10.35 -4.55 3.15
N ILE A 200 10.10 -4.97 4.38
CA ILE A 200 10.92 -4.65 5.54
C ILE A 200 11.40 -5.96 6.14
N CYS A 201 12.70 -6.19 6.12
CA CYS A 201 13.32 -7.35 6.73
C CYS A 201 13.73 -7.07 8.18
N ARG A 202 13.95 -8.13 8.94
CA ARG A 202 14.17 -8.08 10.40
C ARG A 202 15.31 -7.17 10.81
N ASP A 203 16.35 -7.07 10.00
CA ASP A 203 17.50 -6.19 10.23
C ASP A 203 17.14 -4.69 10.20
N ARG A 204 15.92 -4.35 9.76
CA ARG A 204 15.36 -2.98 9.73
C ARG A 204 14.18 -2.75 10.66
N PHE A 205 13.85 -3.71 11.51
CA PHE A 205 12.76 -3.56 12.47
C PHE A 205 13.03 -2.41 13.47
N GLU A 206 14.28 -2.20 13.87
CA GLU A 206 14.64 -1.06 14.71
C GLU A 206 14.41 0.29 14.00
N SER A 207 14.62 0.35 12.70
CA SER A 207 14.30 1.56 11.92
C SER A 207 12.80 1.83 11.89
N LEU A 208 11.96 0.79 11.78
CA LEU A 208 10.50 0.92 11.86
C LEU A 208 10.04 1.25 13.28
N ARG A 209 10.70 0.70 14.31
CA ARG A 209 10.44 0.99 15.72
C ARG A 209 10.57 2.47 16.05
N VAL A 210 11.54 3.16 15.46
CA VAL A 210 11.69 4.61 15.65
C VAL A 210 10.41 5.36 15.29
N PHE A 211 9.68 4.93 14.26
CA PHE A 211 8.39 5.55 13.90
C PHE A 211 7.27 5.11 14.83
N LEU A 212 7.25 3.86 15.24
CA LEU A 212 6.26 3.35 16.21
C LEU A 212 6.35 4.11 17.54
N ASP A 213 7.55 4.27 18.07
CA ASP A 213 7.79 4.88 19.38
C ASP A 213 7.50 6.38 19.43
N LYS A 214 7.54 7.04 18.28
CA LYS A 214 7.19 8.48 18.18
C LYS A 214 5.70 8.75 18.37
N GLY A 215 4.84 7.77 18.07
CA GLY A 215 3.41 7.81 18.36
C GLY A 215 2.61 8.86 17.59
N VAL A 216 1.36 9.04 18.03
CA VAL A 216 0.31 9.79 17.31
C VAL A 216 0.67 11.25 17.06
N GLU A 217 1.30 11.92 18.01
CA GLU A 217 1.68 13.34 17.87
C GLU A 217 2.63 13.54 16.67
N TYR A 218 3.61 12.67 16.55
CA TYR A 218 4.53 12.70 15.42
C TYR A 218 3.83 12.36 14.09
N TRP A 219 2.99 11.33 14.08
CA TRP A 219 2.28 10.90 12.86
C TRP A 219 1.27 11.92 12.36
N SER A 220 0.86 12.84 13.22
CA SER A 220 -0.07 13.93 12.88
C SER A 220 0.62 15.13 12.21
N ARG A 221 1.92 15.12 12.06
CA ARG A 221 2.66 16.22 11.45
C ARG A 221 2.39 16.29 9.95
N ASN A 222 2.14 17.48 9.45
CA ASN A 222 1.84 17.72 8.04
C ASN A 222 3.07 17.53 7.12
N ASP A 223 4.28 17.61 7.68
CA ASP A 223 5.54 17.45 6.96
C ASP A 223 6.02 15.98 6.92
N LEU A 224 5.34 15.09 7.62
CA LEU A 224 5.66 13.67 7.62
C LEU A 224 5.12 13.00 6.37
N ALA A 225 5.93 12.93 5.36
CA ALA A 225 5.60 12.27 4.11
C ALA A 225 6.08 10.82 4.10
N GLU A 226 5.36 9.95 3.40
CA GLU A 226 5.69 8.53 3.27
C GLU A 226 7.08 8.29 2.63
N HIS A 227 7.53 9.22 1.76
CA HIS A 227 8.87 9.17 1.18
C HIS A 227 9.99 9.59 2.15
N SER A 228 9.65 10.00 3.38
CA SER A 228 10.63 10.21 4.46
C SER A 228 11.08 8.91 5.12
N LEU A 229 10.51 7.78 4.73
CA LEU A 229 10.92 6.48 5.23
C LEU A 229 12.37 6.16 4.82
N PRO A 230 13.13 5.53 5.72
CA PRO A 230 14.57 5.30 5.52
C PRO A 230 14.82 4.06 4.67
N PHE A 231 14.42 4.13 3.41
CA PHE A 231 14.64 3.01 2.49
C PHE A 231 16.14 2.79 2.24
N ASP A 232 16.58 1.55 2.35
CA ASP A 232 17.94 1.13 1.99
C ASP A 232 18.11 1.01 0.48
N SER A 233 17.05 0.57 -0.18
CA SER A 233 17.05 0.38 -1.61
C SER A 233 15.73 0.77 -2.25
N VAL A 234 15.86 1.29 -3.46
CA VAL A 234 14.74 1.55 -4.36
C VAL A 234 14.95 0.68 -5.60
N TYR A 235 14.14 -0.36 -5.73
CA TYR A 235 14.21 -1.22 -6.91
C TYR A 235 13.55 -0.53 -8.10
N SER A 236 14.34 -0.14 -9.09
CA SER A 236 13.91 0.77 -10.17
C SER A 236 13.67 0.13 -11.54
N ASN A 237 14.03 -1.16 -11.71
CA ASN A 237 13.88 -1.84 -13.00
C ASN A 237 12.48 -2.45 -13.20
N LEU A 238 11.45 -1.73 -12.74
CA LEU A 238 10.07 -2.19 -12.76
C LEU A 238 9.20 -1.29 -13.63
N VAL A 239 8.19 -1.89 -14.22
CA VAL A 239 7.11 -1.16 -14.87
C VAL A 239 5.94 -1.09 -13.91
N GLY A 240 5.91 -0.02 -13.11
CA GLY A 240 4.78 0.31 -12.26
C GLY A 240 3.77 1.17 -13.00
N MET A 241 2.50 0.87 -12.80
CA MET A 241 1.41 1.67 -13.34
C MET A 241 0.62 2.27 -12.20
N ARG A 242 0.48 3.59 -12.20
CA ARG A 242 -0.46 4.30 -11.33
C ARG A 242 -1.72 4.59 -12.11
N TYR A 243 -2.81 4.05 -11.62
CA TYR A 243 -4.13 4.44 -12.07
C TYR A 243 -4.66 5.49 -11.10
N GLY A 244 -4.96 6.65 -11.59
CA GLY A 244 -6.02 7.44 -10.99
C GLY A 244 -7.36 6.74 -11.27
N GLU A 245 -8.48 7.20 -10.73
CA GLU A 245 -9.85 6.67 -10.84
C GLU A 245 -10.35 6.30 -12.27
N TYR A 246 -9.44 6.06 -13.20
CA TYR A 246 -9.71 5.87 -14.63
C TYR A 246 -9.52 4.41 -15.02
N LEU A 247 -10.56 3.87 -15.60
CA LEU A 247 -10.58 2.62 -16.33
C LEU A 247 -9.62 2.70 -17.52
N ILE A 248 -8.45 2.08 -17.42
CA ILE A 248 -7.58 1.88 -18.58
C ILE A 248 -7.91 0.50 -19.15
N LYS A 249 -8.23 0.48 -20.43
CA LYS A 249 -8.63 -0.75 -21.12
C LYS A 249 -7.47 -1.63 -21.55
N ASP A 250 -6.26 -1.10 -21.63
CA ASP A 250 -5.09 -1.80 -22.13
C ASP A 250 -3.92 -1.65 -21.15
N TYR A 251 -3.51 -2.76 -20.55
CA TYR A 251 -2.29 -2.85 -19.75
C TYR A 251 -1.08 -3.06 -20.64
N PRO A 252 0.07 -2.41 -20.38
CA PRO A 252 1.30 -2.88 -20.96
C PRO A 252 1.50 -4.34 -20.49
N ARG A 253 1.72 -5.24 -21.45
CA ARG A 253 1.89 -6.68 -21.20
C ARG A 253 3.07 -7.01 -20.26
N ASN A 254 3.90 -6.04 -19.97
CA ASN A 254 5.09 -6.14 -19.13
C ASN A 254 4.99 -5.36 -17.81
N ALA A 255 3.79 -4.94 -17.38
CA ALA A 255 3.63 -4.28 -16.10
C ALA A 255 3.95 -5.24 -14.94
N ASP A 256 4.64 -4.74 -13.93
CA ASP A 256 5.01 -5.49 -12.74
C ASP A 256 4.00 -5.32 -11.60
N TYR A 257 3.45 -4.13 -11.49
CA TYR A 257 2.40 -3.85 -10.53
C TYR A 257 1.48 -2.72 -11.00
N VAL A 258 0.31 -2.69 -10.41
CA VAL A 258 -0.71 -1.65 -10.62
C VAL A 258 -1.07 -1.06 -9.28
N ALA A 259 -0.93 0.27 -9.15
CA ALA A 259 -1.30 1.01 -7.95
C ALA A 259 -2.53 1.89 -8.21
N GLN A 260 -3.27 2.21 -7.16
CA GLN A 260 -4.50 3.00 -7.20
C GLN A 260 -5.58 2.37 -8.09
N SER A 261 -5.63 1.05 -8.14
CA SER A 261 -6.63 0.30 -8.88
C SER A 261 -7.67 -0.28 -7.92
N LEU A 262 -8.93 0.00 -8.17
CA LEU A 262 -10.04 -0.55 -7.39
C LEU A 262 -10.47 -1.94 -7.90
N GLU A 263 -9.97 -2.36 -9.05
CA GLU A 263 -10.29 -3.65 -9.64
C GLU A 263 -9.03 -4.43 -9.97
N PRO A 264 -8.93 -5.69 -9.52
CA PRO A 264 -7.97 -6.64 -10.06
C PRO A 264 -8.46 -7.03 -11.46
N TRP A 265 -8.19 -6.20 -12.44
CA TRP A 265 -8.51 -6.50 -13.82
C TRP A 265 -7.87 -7.80 -14.22
N THR A 266 -8.69 -8.84 -14.39
CA THR A 266 -8.33 -10.13 -15.01
C THR A 266 -6.90 -10.62 -14.75
N PHE A 267 -6.39 -10.43 -13.54
CA PHE A 267 -5.07 -10.88 -13.13
C PHE A 267 -4.94 -12.39 -12.99
N SER A 268 -6.00 -13.13 -13.30
CA SER A 268 -5.98 -14.59 -13.31
C SER A 268 -4.90 -15.19 -14.23
N HIS A 269 -4.25 -14.40 -15.04
CA HIS A 269 -3.23 -14.86 -15.98
C HIS A 269 -1.81 -14.42 -15.63
N VAL A 270 -1.61 -13.55 -14.64
CA VAL A 270 -0.35 -12.83 -14.50
C VAL A 270 0.70 -13.58 -13.70
N LEU A 271 0.31 -14.28 -12.66
CA LEU A 271 1.26 -15.10 -11.88
C LEU A 271 1.37 -16.55 -12.35
N GLN A 272 0.75 -16.90 -13.49
CA GLN A 272 0.78 -18.24 -14.06
C GLN A 272 1.74 -18.40 -15.25
N GLY A 273 2.55 -17.39 -15.54
CA GLY A 273 3.48 -17.41 -16.66
C GLY A 273 4.86 -17.96 -16.31
#